data_5f6e887b10a2c8c962f603092c2404d9
#
_entry.id   5f6e887b10a2c8c962f603092c2404d9
#
_cell.length_a   1.000
_cell.length_b   1.000
_cell.length_c   1.000
_cell.angle_alpha   90.00
_cell.angle_beta   90.00
_cell.angle_gamma   90.00
#
_symmetry.space_group_name_H-M   'P 1'
#
loop_
_entity.id
_entity.type
_entity.pdbx_description
1 polymer ?
#
loop_
_entity_poly.entity_id
_entity_poly.type
_entity_poly.pdbx_seq_one_letter_code
_entity_poly.pdbx_strand_id
1 'polypeptide(L)'
;MKIIAVGWNYRGHNAEMNQKETPQNPIIFFKPETALLKDGKPFFLPQFSDRIEYETELVFHISRLGKNIAGKFAHRYYDSVTVGIDLTARDKLAEARANGNPWDIAKGFDNSAPIGQFI
;
A
#
# COMPACT_ATOMS: atom_id res chain seq x y z
N MET A 1 -2.11 -12.88 -7.99
CA MET A 1 -2.51 -11.45 -8.09
C MET A 1 -1.40 -10.57 -7.55
N LYS A 2 -1.21 -9.38 -8.10
CA LYS A 2 -0.23 -8.41 -7.60
C LYS A 2 -0.96 -7.29 -6.86
N ILE A 3 -0.46 -6.94 -5.68
CA ILE A 3 -0.87 -5.73 -4.96
C ILE A 3 0.32 -4.81 -4.95
N ILE A 4 0.20 -3.67 -5.63
CA ILE A 4 1.27 -2.69 -5.79
C ILE A 4 0.86 -1.45 -5.01
N ALA A 5 1.71 -0.99 -4.12
CA ALA A 5 1.50 0.21 -3.33
C ALA A 5 2.54 1.28 -3.65
N VAL A 6 2.16 2.54 -3.46
CA VAL A 6 3.03 3.69 -3.72
C VAL A 6 3.23 4.46 -2.41
N GLY A 7 4.44 4.40 -1.88
CA GLY A 7 4.81 5.11 -0.66
C GLY A 7 5.06 6.61 -0.91
N TRP A 8 4.88 7.42 0.14
CA TRP A 8 5.15 8.87 0.13
C TRP A 8 4.40 9.65 -0.96
N ASN A 9 3.19 9.20 -1.32
CA ASN A 9 2.42 9.74 -2.44
C ASN A 9 1.45 10.87 -2.05
N TYR A 10 1.15 11.01 -0.76
CA TYR A 10 0.22 12.03 -0.26
C TYR A 10 0.98 13.15 0.44
N ARG A 11 0.79 14.40 -0.02
CA ARG A 11 1.50 15.57 0.51
C ARG A 11 1.24 15.80 2.01
N GLY A 12 0.00 15.62 2.45
CA GLY A 12 -0.36 15.74 3.87
C GLY A 12 0.40 14.75 4.75
N HIS A 13 0.42 13.49 4.35
CA HIS A 13 1.17 12.44 5.05
C HIS A 13 2.67 12.75 5.08
N ASN A 14 3.24 13.19 3.96
CA ASN A 14 4.65 13.57 3.88
C ASN A 14 4.99 14.69 4.88
N ALA A 15 4.13 15.69 5.01
CA ALA A 15 4.32 16.78 5.98
C ALA A 15 4.25 16.30 7.43
N GLU A 16 3.32 15.41 7.78
CA GLU A 16 3.20 14.81 9.11
C GLU A 16 4.45 14.02 9.52
N MET A 17 5.09 13.37 8.54
CA MET A 17 6.29 12.56 8.73
C MET A 17 7.59 13.34 8.54
N ASN A 18 7.53 14.69 8.47
CA ASN A 18 8.67 15.58 8.21
C ASN A 18 9.39 15.30 6.87
N GLN A 19 8.71 14.69 5.91
CA GLN A 19 9.21 14.53 4.56
C GLN A 19 9.00 15.84 3.80
N LYS A 20 10.08 16.53 3.48
CA LYS A 20 10.02 17.89 2.89
C LYS A 20 9.51 17.91 1.46
N GLU A 21 9.75 16.85 0.70
CA GLU A 21 9.39 16.78 -0.73
C GLU A 21 8.75 15.43 -1.07
N THR A 22 7.79 15.45 -1.99
CA THR A 22 7.28 14.23 -2.62
C THR A 22 8.38 13.69 -3.54
N PRO A 23 8.71 12.39 -3.48
CA PRO A 23 9.71 11.81 -4.36
C PRO A 23 9.39 12.05 -5.84
N GLN A 24 10.40 12.35 -6.64
CA GLN A 24 10.22 12.54 -8.10
C GLN A 24 9.77 11.26 -8.80
N ASN A 25 10.26 10.12 -8.33
CA ASN A 25 9.85 8.81 -8.82
C ASN A 25 9.00 8.10 -7.77
N PRO A 26 7.96 7.36 -8.16
CA PRO A 26 7.16 6.58 -7.24
C PRO A 26 8.02 5.59 -6.43
N ILE A 27 7.85 5.59 -5.11
CA ILE A 27 8.43 4.56 -4.25
C ILE A 27 7.45 3.41 -4.21
N ILE A 28 7.79 2.33 -4.88
CA ILE A 28 6.90 1.17 -5.05
C ILE A 28 7.30 0.07 -4.10
N PHE A 29 6.30 -0.54 -3.46
CA PHE A 29 6.44 -1.78 -2.72
C PHE A 29 5.25 -2.70 -3.01
N PHE A 30 5.40 -3.96 -2.65
CA PHE A 30 4.38 -4.98 -2.91
C PHE A 30 3.80 -5.51 -1.61
N LYS A 31 2.53 -5.87 -1.68
CA LYS A 31 1.91 -6.74 -0.69
C LYS A 31 1.56 -8.07 -1.36
N PRO A 32 1.77 -9.22 -0.70
CA PRO A 32 1.39 -10.51 -1.26
C PRO A 32 -0.14 -10.65 -1.30
N GLU A 33 -0.64 -11.59 -2.07
CA GLU A 33 -2.08 -11.88 -2.16
C GLU A 33 -2.69 -12.23 -0.80
N THR A 34 -1.93 -12.88 0.08
CA THR A 34 -2.33 -13.19 1.46
C THR A 34 -2.58 -11.94 2.33
N ALA A 35 -2.09 -10.78 1.91
CA ALA A 35 -2.38 -9.52 2.59
C ALA A 35 -3.82 -9.03 2.37
N LEU A 36 -4.49 -9.50 1.32
CA LEU A 36 -5.81 -9.02 0.94
C LEU A 36 -6.88 -9.46 1.93
N LEU A 37 -7.62 -8.49 2.47
CA LEU A 37 -8.77 -8.71 3.36
C LEU A 37 -10.00 -8.04 2.74
N LYS A 38 -11.02 -8.85 2.41
CA LYS A 38 -12.25 -8.43 1.73
C LYS A 38 -13.49 -8.74 2.55
N ASP A 39 -14.62 -8.29 2.04
CA ASP A 39 -15.96 -8.67 2.50
C ASP A 39 -16.25 -8.30 3.96
N GLY A 40 -15.64 -7.21 4.43
CA GLY A 40 -15.83 -6.72 5.79
C GLY A 40 -15.37 -7.69 6.89
N LYS A 41 -14.48 -8.62 6.55
CA LYS A 41 -13.91 -9.54 7.54
C LYS A 41 -13.10 -8.79 8.59
N PRO A 42 -13.09 -9.24 9.84
CA PRO A 42 -12.34 -8.58 10.88
C PRO A 42 -10.83 -8.73 10.68
N PHE A 43 -10.10 -7.66 11.00
CA PHE A 43 -8.65 -7.70 11.12
C PHE A 43 -8.27 -7.97 12.58
N PHE A 44 -7.39 -8.94 12.79
CA PHE A 44 -6.84 -9.25 14.10
C PHE A 44 -5.41 -8.74 14.20
N LEU A 45 -5.11 -8.01 15.28
CA LEU A 45 -3.76 -7.47 15.50
C LEU A 45 -2.75 -8.62 15.61
N PRO A 46 -1.69 -8.62 14.79
CA PRO A 46 -0.65 -9.64 14.86
C PRO A 46 0.23 -9.44 16.09
N GLN A 47 0.78 -10.54 16.61
CA GLN A 47 1.61 -10.50 17.80
C GLN A 47 3.06 -10.05 17.56
N PHE A 48 3.50 -10.03 16.29
CA PHE A 48 4.91 -9.74 15.97
C PHE A 48 5.28 -8.24 16.04
N SER A 49 4.29 -7.37 16.15
CA SER A 49 4.46 -5.91 16.17
C SER A 49 3.66 -5.30 17.31
N ASP A 50 4.24 -4.32 17.97
CA ASP A 50 3.62 -3.53 19.03
C ASP A 50 2.93 -2.28 18.51
N ARG A 51 3.09 -1.97 17.21
CA ARG A 51 2.57 -0.75 16.62
C ARG A 51 2.06 -0.96 15.21
N ILE A 52 0.78 -1.30 15.10
CA ILE A 52 0.08 -1.37 13.82
C ILE A 52 -0.64 -0.04 13.60
N GLU A 53 -0.32 0.60 12.49
CA GLU A 53 -0.96 1.83 12.04
C GLU A 53 -1.69 1.60 10.71
N TYR A 54 -2.65 2.47 10.40
CA TYR A 54 -3.40 2.44 9.16
C TYR A 54 -3.06 3.63 8.27
N GLU A 55 -2.98 3.40 6.98
CA GLU A 55 -2.84 4.41 5.95
C GLU A 55 -3.99 4.24 4.96
N THR A 56 -4.86 5.24 4.84
CA THR A 56 -6.01 5.18 3.94
C THR A 56 -5.58 5.47 2.51
N GLU A 57 -5.98 4.61 1.59
CA GLU A 57 -5.51 4.62 0.20
C GLU A 57 -6.66 4.60 -0.80
N LEU A 58 -6.47 5.27 -1.93
CA LEU A 58 -7.30 5.08 -3.11
C LEU A 58 -6.76 3.89 -3.90
N VAL A 59 -7.60 2.89 -4.13
CA VAL A 59 -7.24 1.63 -4.78
C VAL A 59 -7.86 1.55 -6.16
N PHE A 60 -7.05 1.24 -7.16
CA PHE A 60 -7.47 1.03 -8.55
C PHE A 60 -7.41 -0.46 -8.89
N HIS A 61 -8.46 -0.96 -9.50
CA HIS A 61 -8.46 -2.31 -10.07
C HIS A 61 -7.90 -2.27 -11.49
N ILE A 62 -6.72 -2.87 -11.68
CA ILE A 62 -6.12 -2.98 -13.01
C ILE A 62 -6.77 -4.15 -13.75
N SER A 63 -7.47 -3.85 -14.82
CA SER A 63 -8.32 -4.79 -15.55
C SER A 63 -7.74 -5.24 -16.91
N ARG A 64 -6.60 -4.68 -17.28
CA ARG A 64 -5.99 -4.96 -18.58
C ARG A 64 -4.50 -5.21 -18.46
N LEU A 65 -4.01 -6.22 -19.17
CA LEU A 65 -2.58 -6.46 -19.32
C LEU A 65 -1.94 -5.35 -20.16
N GLY A 66 -0.79 -4.86 -19.71
CA GLY A 66 -0.05 -3.82 -20.42
C GLY A 66 1.42 -3.76 -20.03
N LYS A 67 2.21 -3.20 -20.92
CA LYS A 67 3.64 -2.94 -20.70
C LYS A 67 4.05 -1.69 -21.50
N ASN A 68 4.88 -0.84 -20.89
CA ASN A 68 5.38 0.39 -21.51
C ASN A 68 4.25 1.32 -22.02
N ILE A 69 3.19 1.45 -21.22
CA ILE A 69 2.02 2.25 -21.57
C ILE A 69 2.34 3.73 -21.33
N ALA A 70 2.11 4.56 -22.35
CA ALA A 70 2.19 6.02 -22.17
C ALA A 70 1.15 6.51 -21.17
N GLY A 71 1.51 7.42 -20.27
CA GLY A 71 0.65 7.91 -19.20
C GLY A 71 -0.72 8.40 -19.66
N LYS A 72 -0.81 9.03 -20.84
CA LYS A 72 -2.08 9.46 -21.43
C LYS A 72 -3.08 8.35 -21.70
N PHE A 73 -2.63 7.09 -21.74
CA PHE A 73 -3.47 5.91 -21.96
C PHE A 73 -3.72 5.11 -20.67
N ALA A 74 -3.17 5.52 -19.53
CA ALA A 74 -3.30 4.81 -18.26
C ALA A 74 -4.77 4.55 -17.88
N HIS A 75 -5.66 5.52 -18.16
CA HIS A 75 -7.11 5.39 -17.90
C HIS A 75 -7.81 4.21 -18.57
N ARG A 76 -7.18 3.57 -19.56
CA ARG A 76 -7.71 2.39 -20.27
C ARG A 76 -7.38 1.07 -19.57
N TYR A 77 -6.59 1.12 -18.50
CA TYR A 77 -6.02 -0.06 -17.84
C TYR A 77 -6.60 -0.34 -16.45
N TYR A 78 -7.46 0.54 -15.96
CA TYR A 78 -8.26 0.28 -14.76
C TYR A 78 -9.73 0.47 -15.07
N ASP A 79 -10.61 -0.22 -14.34
CA ASP A 79 -12.05 -0.21 -14.58
C ASP A 79 -12.88 0.19 -13.36
N SER A 80 -12.29 0.16 -12.19
CA SER A 80 -13.00 0.43 -10.94
C SER A 80 -12.06 0.94 -9.86
N VAL A 81 -12.63 1.58 -8.86
CA VAL A 81 -11.90 2.14 -7.73
C VAL A 81 -12.56 1.74 -6.41
N THR A 82 -11.78 1.71 -5.35
CA THR A 82 -12.26 1.57 -3.99
C THR A 82 -11.35 2.28 -3.00
N VAL A 83 -11.74 2.29 -1.73
CA VAL A 83 -10.87 2.69 -0.63
C VAL A 83 -10.26 1.44 -0.02
N GLY A 84 -8.97 1.48 0.26
CA GLY A 84 -8.26 0.45 0.98
C GLY A 84 -7.49 1.01 2.15
N ILE A 85 -6.88 0.12 2.92
CA ILE A 85 -6.02 0.47 4.04
C ILE A 85 -4.69 -0.25 3.87
N ASP A 86 -3.60 0.50 3.89
CA ASP A 86 -2.26 -0.03 4.03
C ASP A 86 -1.94 -0.15 5.52
N LEU A 87 -2.22 -1.33 6.09
CA LEU A 87 -1.83 -1.62 7.45
C LEU A 87 -0.32 -1.80 7.53
N THR A 88 0.28 -1.11 8.48
CA THR A 88 1.73 -0.99 8.61
C THR A 88 2.17 -1.34 10.01
N ALA A 89 3.09 -2.30 10.14
CA ALA A 89 3.81 -2.54 11.38
C ALA A 89 4.90 -1.45 11.52
N ARG A 90 4.55 -0.34 12.13
CA ARG A 90 5.38 0.89 12.14
C ARG A 90 6.73 0.70 12.82
N ASP A 91 6.79 -0.05 13.89
CA ASP A 91 8.03 -0.42 14.58
C ASP A 91 8.96 -1.21 13.64
N LYS A 92 8.43 -2.18 12.91
CA LYS A 92 9.19 -2.99 11.94
C LYS A 92 9.62 -2.19 10.71
N LEU A 93 8.80 -1.24 10.28
CA LEU A 93 9.17 -0.34 9.19
C LEU A 93 10.34 0.58 9.60
N ALA A 94 10.29 1.15 10.79
CA ALA A 94 11.37 1.99 11.30
C ALA A 94 12.69 1.20 11.41
N GLU A 95 12.63 -0.03 11.90
CA GLU A 95 13.77 -0.95 11.99
C GLU A 95 14.33 -1.30 10.59
N ALA A 96 13.46 -1.63 9.63
CA ALA A 96 13.86 -1.93 8.26
C ALA A 96 14.56 -0.73 7.60
N ARG A 97 14.02 0.47 7.77
CA ARG A 97 14.62 1.70 7.25
C ARG A 97 15.98 1.99 7.85
N ALA A 98 16.12 1.86 9.18
CA ALA A 98 17.39 2.09 9.88
C ALA A 98 18.49 1.16 9.40
N ASN A 99 18.15 -0.07 9.03
CA ASN A 99 19.09 -1.10 8.58
C ASN A 99 19.20 -1.23 7.04
N GLY A 100 18.45 -0.43 6.28
CA GLY A 100 18.42 -0.54 4.81
C GLY A 100 17.80 -1.85 4.30
N ASN A 101 16.92 -2.47 5.08
CA ASN A 101 16.27 -3.73 4.74
C ASN A 101 14.97 -3.52 3.94
N PRO A 102 14.49 -4.55 3.21
CA PRO A 102 13.17 -4.55 2.58
C PRO A 102 12.04 -4.34 3.58
N TRP A 103 10.90 -3.83 3.10
CA TRP A 103 9.74 -3.50 3.92
C TRP A 103 8.74 -4.65 4.08
N ASP A 104 9.04 -5.83 3.55
CA ASP A 104 8.09 -6.95 3.45
C ASP A 104 7.48 -7.34 4.79
N ILE A 105 8.26 -7.43 5.85
CA ILE A 105 7.76 -7.76 7.19
C ILE A 105 6.80 -6.68 7.70
N ALA A 106 7.12 -5.42 7.44
CA ALA A 106 6.34 -4.28 7.92
C ALA A 106 5.05 -4.02 7.12
N LYS A 107 5.03 -4.38 5.84
CA LYS A 107 3.98 -4.03 4.88
C LYS A 107 3.25 -5.25 4.29
N GLY A 108 3.85 -6.42 4.30
CA GLY A 108 3.35 -7.60 3.58
C GLY A 108 2.79 -8.71 4.48
N PHE A 109 2.49 -8.46 5.73
CA PHE A 109 1.91 -9.47 6.62
C PHE A 109 0.46 -9.80 6.26
N ASP A 110 -0.04 -10.95 6.70
CA ASP A 110 -1.38 -11.43 6.39
C ASP A 110 -2.46 -10.41 6.77
N ASN A 111 -3.42 -10.20 5.88
CA ASN A 111 -4.55 -9.28 6.05
C ASN A 111 -4.15 -7.80 6.19
N SER A 112 -2.96 -7.42 5.76
CA SER A 112 -2.47 -6.05 5.84
C SER A 112 -3.03 -5.10 4.77
N ALA A 113 -3.89 -5.59 3.88
CA ALA A 113 -4.54 -4.81 2.82
C ALA A 113 -6.07 -5.01 2.83
N PRO A 114 -6.78 -4.49 3.84
CA PRO A 114 -8.23 -4.42 3.77
C PRO A 114 -8.70 -3.53 2.61
N ILE A 115 -9.68 -3.98 1.85
CA ILE A 115 -10.28 -3.19 0.76
C ILE A 115 -11.80 -3.23 0.82
N GLY A 116 -12.42 -2.12 0.40
CA GLY A 116 -13.85 -2.01 0.20
C GLY A 116 -14.34 -2.67 -1.09
N GLN A 117 -15.62 -2.50 -1.36
CA GLN A 117 -16.20 -2.91 -2.64
C GLN A 117 -15.80 -1.93 -3.74
N PHE A 118 -15.43 -2.45 -4.89
CA PHE A 118 -15.13 -1.63 -6.07
C PHE A 118 -16.38 -1.02 -6.67
N ILE A 119 -16.25 0.20 -7.11
CA ILE A 119 -17.28 0.96 -7.84
C ILE A 119 -16.76 1.43 -9.19
#